data_aa7906dd7eb8849d55727c12a3f79eb6
#
_entry.id   aa7906dd7eb8849d55727c12a3f79eb6
#
_cell.length_a   1.000
_cell.length_b   1.000
_cell.length_c   1.000
_cell.angle_alpha   90.00
_cell.angle_beta   90.00
_cell.angle_gamma   90.00
#
_symmetry.space_group_name_H-M   'P 1'
#
loop_
_entity.id
_entity.type
_entity.pdbx_description
1 polymer ?
#
loop_
_entity_poly.entity_id
_entity_poly.type
_entity_poly.pdbx_seq_one_letter_code
_entity_poly.pdbx_strand_id
1 'polypeptide(L)'
;MKYSISQQMNFNLFGIPMTGPDICGSIGNITDYGQMCARWIQIATFFPYATSVTDPSQPDNIYELDERFMWWAKAALYNRLSYVRFLYTCLFEAS
;
A
#
# COMPACT_ATOMS: atom_id res chain seq x y z
N MET A 1 -9.72 2.68 -2.73
CA MET A 1 -8.76 3.72 -2.31
C MET A 1 -9.35 4.69 -1.29
N LYS A 2 -10.37 5.49 -1.61
CA LYS A 2 -10.95 6.47 -0.65
C LYS A 2 -11.44 5.81 0.65
N TYR A 3 -12.17 4.71 0.55
CA TYR A 3 -12.70 4.00 1.72
C TYR A 3 -11.62 3.31 2.57
N SER A 4 -10.50 2.92 1.99
CA SER A 4 -9.41 2.28 2.72
C SER A 4 -8.76 3.21 3.73
N ILE A 5 -8.71 4.52 3.47
CA ILE A 5 -8.21 5.51 4.43
C ILE A 5 -9.12 5.57 5.65
N SER A 6 -10.44 5.73 5.42
CA SER A 6 -11.43 5.76 6.51
C SER A 6 -11.46 4.45 7.29
N GLN A 7 -11.34 3.33 6.59
CA GLN A 7 -11.28 2.01 7.22
C GLN A 7 -10.06 1.88 8.13
N GLN A 8 -8.90 2.33 7.68
CA GLN A 8 -7.68 2.32 8.48
C GLN A 8 -7.82 3.17 9.75
N MET A 9 -8.43 4.35 9.63
CA MET A 9 -8.70 5.20 10.79
C MET A 9 -9.65 4.52 11.78
N ASN A 10 -10.71 3.86 11.29
CA ASN A 10 -11.65 3.14 12.14
C ASN A 10 -10.98 1.97 12.88
N PHE A 11 -10.13 1.19 12.21
CA PHE A 11 -9.39 0.12 12.86
C PHE A 11 -8.46 0.65 13.97
N ASN A 12 -7.82 1.79 13.77
CA ASN A 12 -7.04 2.45 14.82
C ASN A 12 -7.90 2.82 16.03
N LEU A 13 -9.11 3.37 15.81
CA LEU A 13 -10.05 3.69 16.89
C LEU A 13 -10.50 2.45 17.65
N PHE A 14 -10.58 1.29 16.99
CA PHE A 14 -10.92 0.00 17.63
C PHE A 14 -9.72 -0.66 18.31
N GLY A 15 -8.55 -0.04 18.30
CA GLY A 15 -7.35 -0.60 18.92
C GLY A 15 -6.62 -1.65 18.07
N ILE A 16 -6.84 -1.66 16.74
CA ILE A 16 -6.20 -2.57 15.80
C ILE A 16 -5.33 -1.73 14.83
N PRO A 17 -4.14 -1.28 15.25
CA PRO A 17 -3.36 -0.32 14.47
C PRO A 17 -2.60 -0.95 13.29
N MET A 18 -2.22 -2.23 13.37
CA MET A 18 -1.41 -2.91 12.34
C MET A 18 -2.28 -3.51 11.26
N THR A 19 -3.00 -2.64 10.54
CA THR A 19 -3.87 -3.04 9.43
C THR A 19 -3.53 -2.26 8.16
N GLY A 20 -3.98 -2.77 7.04
CA GLY A 20 -3.85 -2.14 5.74
C GLY A 20 -4.51 -3.00 4.67
N PRO A 21 -5.05 -2.38 3.62
CA PRO A 21 -5.64 -3.10 2.50
C PRO A 21 -4.58 -3.68 1.59
N ASP A 22 -4.97 -4.66 0.79
CA ASP A 22 -4.15 -5.16 -0.30
C ASP A 22 -3.88 -4.03 -1.31
N ILE A 23 -2.62 -3.88 -1.66
CA ILE A 23 -2.18 -2.88 -2.63
C ILE A 23 -2.49 -3.39 -4.04
N CYS A 24 -2.94 -2.50 -4.90
CA CYS A 24 -3.28 -2.76 -6.30
C CYS A 24 -4.53 -3.60 -6.51
N GLY A 25 -5.08 -4.22 -5.47
CA GLY A 25 -6.20 -5.16 -5.59
C GLY A 25 -5.74 -6.55 -6.02
N SER A 26 -6.66 -7.50 -5.97
CA SER A 26 -6.39 -8.90 -6.30
C SER A 26 -7.14 -9.39 -7.55
N ILE A 27 -7.77 -8.49 -8.28
CA ILE A 27 -8.61 -8.84 -9.43
C ILE A 27 -8.28 -7.94 -10.63
N GLY A 28 -7.91 -8.54 -11.73
CA GLY A 28 -7.63 -7.83 -12.98
C GLY A 28 -6.16 -7.85 -13.39
N ASN A 29 -5.89 -7.35 -14.59
CA ASN A 29 -4.54 -7.29 -15.12
C ASN A 29 -3.88 -5.97 -14.73
N ILE A 30 -2.71 -6.03 -14.09
CA ILE A 30 -1.98 -4.84 -13.65
C ILE A 30 -1.61 -3.88 -14.79
N THR A 31 -1.48 -4.39 -16.01
CA THR A 31 -1.21 -3.56 -17.19
C THR A 31 -2.35 -2.60 -17.49
N ASP A 32 -3.59 -2.97 -17.20
CA ASP A 32 -4.77 -2.14 -17.42
C ASP A 32 -4.97 -1.10 -16.30
N TYR A 33 -4.48 -1.41 -15.10
CA TYR A 33 -4.66 -0.60 -13.88
C TYR A 33 -3.37 0.00 -13.34
N GLY A 34 -2.30 0.01 -14.12
CA GLY A 34 -0.97 0.42 -13.69
C GLY A 34 -0.92 1.77 -12.99
N GLN A 35 -1.64 2.77 -13.52
CA GLN A 35 -1.71 4.08 -12.86
C GLN A 35 -2.41 4.03 -11.50
N MET A 36 -3.50 3.26 -11.40
CA MET A 36 -4.23 3.09 -10.14
C MET A 36 -3.37 2.33 -9.12
N CYS A 37 -2.67 1.30 -9.56
CA CYS A 37 -1.76 0.53 -8.73
C CYS A 37 -0.63 1.42 -8.19
N ALA A 38 0.01 2.23 -9.03
CA ALA A 38 1.05 3.16 -8.59
C ALA A 38 0.52 4.16 -7.53
N ARG A 39 -0.69 4.68 -7.70
CA ARG A 39 -1.34 5.54 -6.69
C ARG A 39 -1.68 4.79 -5.40
N TRP A 40 -2.06 3.52 -5.49
CA TRP A 40 -2.25 2.67 -4.32
C TRP A 40 -0.97 2.51 -3.51
N ILE A 41 0.16 2.28 -4.18
CA ILE A 41 1.47 2.18 -3.54
C ILE A 41 1.86 3.50 -2.87
N GLN A 42 1.55 4.65 -3.50
CA GLN A 42 1.78 5.96 -2.89
C GLN A 42 1.00 6.15 -1.59
N ILE A 43 -0.28 5.77 -1.55
CA ILE A 43 -1.09 5.84 -0.32
C ILE A 43 -0.60 4.84 0.72
N ALA A 44 -0.20 3.64 0.29
CA ALA A 44 0.32 2.60 1.17
C ALA A 44 1.61 3.00 1.91
N THR A 45 2.28 4.07 1.46
CA THR A 45 3.40 4.68 2.17
C THR A 45 3.04 5.00 3.63
N PHE A 46 1.80 5.39 3.88
CA PHE A 46 1.31 5.81 5.19
C PHE A 46 0.56 4.74 5.96
N PHE A 47 0.32 3.58 5.38
CA PHE A 47 -0.36 2.49 6.07
C PHE A 47 0.62 1.69 6.94
N PRO A 48 0.25 1.33 8.19
CA PRO A 48 1.09 0.51 9.06
C PRO A 48 1.40 -0.86 8.42
N TYR A 49 0.40 -1.50 7.83
CA TYR A 49 0.52 -2.74 7.10
C TYR A 49 0.24 -2.52 5.61
N ALA A 50 0.99 -3.17 4.76
CA ALA A 50 0.79 -3.11 3.32
C ALA A 50 1.26 -4.44 2.71
N THR A 51 0.39 -5.07 1.95
CA THR A 51 0.68 -6.33 1.26
C THR A 51 0.20 -6.26 -0.18
N SER A 52 0.86 -6.99 -1.05
CA SER A 52 0.42 -7.24 -2.41
C SER A 52 0.21 -8.74 -2.55
N VAL A 53 -0.99 -9.14 -2.86
CA VAL A 53 -1.34 -10.53 -3.10
C VAL A 53 -1.41 -10.73 -4.61
N THR A 54 -0.59 -11.63 -5.14
CA THR A 54 -0.63 -12.04 -6.52
C THR A 54 -1.44 -13.32 -6.65
N ASP A 55 -2.40 -13.34 -7.55
CA ASP A 55 -3.05 -14.58 -7.94
C ASP A 55 -2.04 -15.40 -8.77
N PRO A 56 -1.74 -16.67 -8.40
CA PRO A 56 -0.83 -17.51 -9.18
C PRO A 56 -1.26 -17.73 -10.63
N SER A 57 -2.53 -17.53 -10.94
CA SER A 57 -3.08 -17.66 -12.30
C SER A 57 -2.95 -16.38 -13.13
N GLN A 58 -2.64 -15.26 -12.48
CA GLN A 58 -2.45 -13.96 -13.13
C GLN A 58 -1.17 -13.32 -12.60
N PRO A 59 -0.24 -12.97 -13.46
CA PRO A 59 1.01 -12.33 -13.05
C PRO A 59 0.77 -10.85 -12.70
N ASP A 60 0.03 -10.58 -11.62
CA ASP A 60 -0.16 -9.24 -11.08
C ASP A 60 1.07 -8.82 -10.28
N ASN A 61 2.21 -8.91 -10.91
CA ASN A 61 3.45 -8.56 -10.27
C ASN A 61 3.69 -7.05 -10.42
N ILE A 62 3.98 -6.37 -9.32
CA ILE A 62 4.38 -4.95 -9.34
C ILE A 62 5.51 -4.69 -10.36
N TYR A 63 6.31 -5.70 -10.65
CA TYR A 63 7.38 -5.64 -11.65
C TYR A 63 6.89 -5.60 -13.10
N GLU A 64 5.63 -5.85 -13.37
CA GLU A 64 5.00 -5.77 -14.70
C GLU A 64 4.38 -4.40 -14.99
N LEU A 65 4.47 -3.48 -14.03
CA LEU A 65 4.10 -2.09 -14.25
C LEU A 65 4.92 -1.47 -15.39
N ASP A 66 4.26 -0.64 -16.19
CA ASP A 66 4.94 0.23 -17.14
C ASP A 66 6.07 1.02 -16.44
N GLU A 67 7.19 1.25 -17.14
CA GLU A 67 8.40 1.85 -16.57
C GLU A 67 8.13 3.13 -15.79
N ARG A 68 7.25 3.98 -16.30
CA ARG A 68 6.85 5.22 -15.62
C ARG A 68 6.16 4.97 -14.28
N PHE A 69 5.24 4.01 -14.23
CA PHE A 69 4.52 3.67 -13.01
C PHE A 69 5.40 2.91 -12.02
N MET A 70 6.29 2.08 -12.52
CA MET A 70 7.32 1.42 -11.73
C MET A 70 8.20 2.45 -11.01
N TRP A 71 8.60 3.51 -11.70
CA TRP A 71 9.39 4.56 -11.08
C TRP A 71 8.64 5.26 -9.93
N TRP A 72 7.35 5.57 -10.12
CA TRP A 72 6.52 6.14 -9.05
C TRP A 72 6.33 5.21 -7.86
N ALA A 73 6.11 3.93 -8.12
CA ALA A 73 6.00 2.90 -7.10
C ALA A 73 7.30 2.78 -6.28
N LYS A 74 8.43 2.73 -6.97
CA LYS A 74 9.75 2.67 -6.34
C LYS A 74 10.02 3.89 -5.44
N ALA A 75 9.73 5.09 -5.93
CA ALA A 75 9.87 6.32 -5.15
C ALA A 75 8.99 6.30 -3.90
N ALA A 76 7.74 5.82 -4.01
CA ALA A 76 6.84 5.69 -2.88
C ALA A 76 7.35 4.68 -1.84
N LEU A 77 7.90 3.56 -2.26
CA LEU A 77 8.49 2.57 -1.35
C LEU A 77 9.73 3.10 -0.62
N TYR A 78 10.58 3.88 -1.29
CA TYR A 78 11.68 4.56 -0.62
C TYR A 78 11.18 5.58 0.42
N ASN A 79 10.16 6.36 0.08
CA ASN A 79 9.53 7.26 1.04
C ASN A 79 8.97 6.49 2.24
N ARG A 80 8.33 5.33 2.02
CA ARG A 80 7.84 4.47 3.09
C ARG A 80 8.96 4.09 4.06
N LEU A 81 10.12 3.69 3.57
CA LEU A 81 11.27 3.35 4.42
C LEU A 81 11.71 4.53 5.28
N SER A 82 11.63 5.75 4.77
CA SER A 82 11.92 6.96 5.54
C SER A 82 10.89 7.22 6.65
N TYR A 83 9.61 6.92 6.40
CA TYR A 83 8.52 7.10 7.36
C TYR A 83 8.39 5.98 8.40
N VAL A 84 9.03 4.82 8.21
CA VAL A 84 8.93 3.69 9.13
C VAL A 84 9.31 4.08 10.56
N ARG A 85 10.32 4.89 10.75
CA ARG A 85 10.74 5.35 12.08
C ARG A 85 9.67 6.18 12.77
N PHE A 86 9.02 7.06 12.03
CA PHE A 86 7.91 7.87 12.54
C PHE A 86 6.72 6.98 12.92
N LEU A 87 6.32 6.06 12.04
CA LEU A 87 5.24 5.10 12.33
C LEU A 87 5.55 4.26 13.57
N TYR A 88 6.78 3.78 13.72
CA TYR A 88 7.21 3.05 14.90
C TYR A 88 7.04 3.86 16.18
N THR A 89 7.48 5.12 16.17
CA THR A 89 7.34 6.01 17.32
C THR A 89 5.87 6.25 17.68
N CYS A 90 5.04 6.55 16.69
CA CYS A 90 3.60 6.75 16.93
C CYS A 90 2.91 5.50 17.50
N LEU A 91 3.24 4.32 16.98
CA LEU A 91 2.68 3.07 17.48
C LEU A 91 3.16 2.74 18.88
N PHE A 92 4.41 3.03 19.19
CA PHE A 92 4.99 2.86 20.52
C PHE A 92 4.34 3.81 21.54
N GLU A 93 4.14 5.07 21.19
CA GLU A 93 3.48 6.05 22.07
C GLU A 93 2.01 5.75 22.30
N ALA A 94 1.35 5.07 21.35
CA ALA A 94 -0.05 4.66 21.45
C ALA A 94 -0.25 3.34 22.22
N SER A 95 0.80 2.59 22.47
CA SER A 95 0.76 1.33 23.20
C SER A 95 0.96 1.57 24.70
#